data_eae3b25d8d9d4676ef40d8a69c709dd4
#
_entry.id   eae3b25d8d9d4676ef40d8a69c709dd4
#
_cell.length_a   1.000
_cell.length_b   1.000
_cell.length_c   1.000
_cell.angle_alpha   90.00
_cell.angle_beta   90.00
_cell.angle_gamma   90.00
#
_symmetry.space_group_name_H-M   'P 1'
#
loop_
_entity.id
_entity.type
_entity.pdbx_description
1 polymer ?
#
loop_
_entity_poly.entity_id
_entity_poly.type
_entity_poly.pdbx_seq_one_letter_code
_entity_poly.pdbx_strand_id
1 'polypeptide(L)'
;MIENTPPAQRRPIRAGERWDLGFPAERSIPQWERRHEAGEVPGRWPYGLDALSAFADVRPIDLREPGLLSKARSRAGLGIRPVSDAVGITWDENAAWRMSIVAPHASQTTGVIWLTDTAARGGEVGGLARVLAGCDVLWALSEAQLEPLSSLVPGPRCEYVRFAIDHEFFTPQPLPPILRVVSVGGDRDRDTAALFRAFEIIRDRMPHVELVAQTTSTLPPPPGVTIVRHLPHARLRDLYTSATVVMIATHANLHVSGMTVSLEAMATGRPVTITRTPGMEDYVEEGRTGLLSPVDDPDALAAHTIDLLSDPERVAAMGAAARTVVESRFTPAHMAAQIARIVSGL
;
A
#
# COMPACT_ATOMS: atom_id res chain seq x y z
N MET A 1 34.20 -24.58 -6.01
CA MET A 1 34.35 -23.48 -6.98
C MET A 1 32.95 -23.12 -7.37
N ILE A 2 32.45 -21.99 -6.82
CA ILE A 2 31.13 -21.45 -7.17
C ILE A 2 31.40 -20.52 -8.36
N GLU A 3 30.92 -20.90 -9.54
CA GLU A 3 30.99 -20.06 -10.73
C GLU A 3 30.23 -18.76 -10.49
N ASN A 4 30.97 -17.67 -10.52
CA ASN A 4 30.48 -16.31 -10.49
C ASN A 4 29.82 -16.03 -11.85
N THR A 5 28.51 -16.26 -11.96
CA THR A 5 27.74 -15.83 -13.13
C THR A 5 27.73 -14.30 -13.12
N PRO A 6 28.24 -13.61 -14.16
CA PRO A 6 28.23 -12.16 -14.21
C PRO A 6 26.77 -11.65 -14.19
N PRO A 7 26.49 -10.53 -13.51
CA PRO A 7 25.16 -9.95 -13.51
C PRO A 7 24.73 -9.67 -14.96
N ALA A 8 23.54 -10.15 -15.33
CA ALA A 8 22.95 -9.92 -16.64
C ALA A 8 23.07 -8.42 -16.99
N GLN A 9 23.66 -8.13 -18.15
CA GLN A 9 23.81 -6.76 -18.63
C GLN A 9 22.40 -6.14 -18.73
N ARG A 10 22.15 -5.14 -17.91
CA ARG A 10 20.88 -4.41 -17.87
C ARG A 10 20.61 -3.82 -19.25
N ARG A 11 19.50 -4.20 -19.84
CA ARG A 11 19.03 -3.62 -21.09
C ARG A 11 18.68 -2.16 -20.82
N PRO A 12 19.27 -1.16 -21.50
CA PRO A 12 18.86 0.22 -21.33
C PRO A 12 17.41 0.39 -21.81
N ILE A 13 16.63 1.19 -21.09
CA ILE A 13 15.29 1.61 -21.55
C ILE A 13 15.44 2.11 -22.98
N ARG A 14 14.75 1.49 -23.94
CA ARG A 14 14.80 1.92 -25.33
C ARG A 14 13.99 3.20 -25.45
N ALA A 15 14.57 4.24 -26.05
CA ALA A 15 13.82 5.44 -26.37
C ALA A 15 12.59 5.04 -27.21
N GLY A 16 11.37 5.38 -26.74
CA GLY A 16 10.11 5.01 -27.36
C GLY A 16 9.48 3.69 -26.89
N GLU A 17 9.98 3.07 -25.83
CA GLU A 17 9.33 1.93 -25.20
C GLU A 17 7.98 2.33 -24.59
N ARG A 18 6.92 1.58 -24.91
CA ARG A 18 5.57 1.83 -24.43
C ARG A 18 5.24 0.90 -23.26
N TRP A 19 4.66 1.48 -22.22
CA TRP A 19 4.16 0.75 -21.07
C TRP A 19 2.65 0.94 -20.93
N ASP A 20 1.92 -0.15 -20.86
CA ASP A 20 0.47 -0.14 -20.68
C ASP A 20 0.15 -0.44 -19.19
N LEU A 21 -0.36 0.57 -18.47
CA LEU A 21 -0.76 0.44 -17.07
C LEU A 21 -2.20 -0.02 -16.96
N GLY A 22 -2.40 -1.23 -16.45
CA GLY A 22 -3.73 -1.82 -16.31
C GLY A 22 -4.41 -1.45 -14.98
N PHE A 23 -5.57 -0.81 -15.08
CA PHE A 23 -6.43 -0.53 -13.93
C PHE A 23 -7.78 -1.23 -14.06
N PRO A 24 -8.38 -1.73 -12.96
CA PRO A 24 -9.76 -2.20 -12.99
C PRO A 24 -10.69 -1.12 -13.52
N ALA A 25 -11.51 -1.43 -14.53
CA ALA A 25 -12.37 -0.44 -15.20
C ALA A 25 -13.35 0.26 -14.24
N GLU A 26 -13.67 -0.37 -13.12
CA GLU A 26 -14.50 0.20 -12.05
C GLU A 26 -13.85 1.43 -11.39
N ARG A 27 -12.53 1.60 -11.50
CA ARG A 27 -11.82 2.81 -11.04
C ARG A 27 -12.00 4.00 -11.97
N SER A 28 -12.39 3.78 -13.22
CA SER A 28 -12.63 4.82 -14.24
C SER A 28 -11.53 5.89 -14.25
N ILE A 29 -10.43 5.63 -14.96
CA ILE A 29 -9.29 6.56 -15.01
C ILE A 29 -9.71 7.98 -15.43
N PRO A 30 -10.60 8.19 -16.46
CA PRO A 30 -11.04 9.52 -16.80
C PRO A 30 -11.81 10.24 -15.66
N GLN A 31 -12.52 9.48 -14.83
CA GLN A 31 -13.19 10.06 -13.65
C GLN A 31 -12.18 10.37 -12.55
N TRP A 32 -11.17 9.52 -12.36
CA TRP A 32 -10.11 9.75 -11.39
C TRP A 32 -9.30 11.02 -11.74
N GLU A 33 -8.92 11.19 -13.02
CA GLU A 33 -8.20 12.39 -13.49
C GLU A 33 -8.99 13.68 -13.22
N ARG A 34 -10.29 13.71 -13.53
CA ARG A 34 -11.14 14.86 -13.18
C ARG A 34 -11.19 15.14 -11.67
N ARG A 35 -11.23 14.12 -10.86
CA ARG A 35 -11.19 14.26 -9.39
C ARG A 35 -9.83 14.74 -8.90
N HIS A 36 -8.75 14.33 -9.54
CA HIS A 36 -7.41 14.84 -9.25
C HIS A 36 -7.31 16.32 -9.58
N GLU A 37 -7.77 16.76 -10.76
CA GLU A 37 -7.83 18.17 -11.15
C GLU A 37 -8.66 19.01 -10.17
N ALA A 38 -9.69 18.42 -9.57
CA ALA A 38 -10.50 19.03 -8.50
C ALA A 38 -9.84 18.99 -7.10
N GLY A 39 -8.65 18.39 -6.95
CA GLY A 39 -7.97 18.23 -5.66
C GLY A 39 -8.62 17.24 -4.69
N GLU A 40 -9.43 16.32 -5.20
CA GLU A 40 -10.18 15.36 -4.40
C GLU A 40 -9.45 14.03 -4.14
N VAL A 41 -8.49 13.67 -4.98
CA VAL A 41 -7.74 12.41 -4.90
C VAL A 41 -6.23 12.64 -5.12
N PRO A 42 -5.37 11.82 -4.50
CA PRO A 42 -3.92 11.90 -4.69
C PRO A 42 -3.51 11.35 -6.06
N GLY A 43 -2.54 12.03 -6.70
CA GLY A 43 -1.97 11.61 -7.97
C GLY A 43 -2.94 11.66 -9.15
N ARG A 44 -2.42 11.90 -10.34
CA ARG A 44 -3.21 11.91 -11.57
C ARG A 44 -3.79 10.52 -11.88
N TRP A 45 -3.06 9.46 -11.54
CA TRP A 45 -3.54 8.08 -11.61
C TRP A 45 -3.44 7.41 -10.23
N PRO A 46 -4.22 6.35 -9.98
CA PRO A 46 -4.16 5.62 -8.71
C PRO A 46 -2.72 5.19 -8.37
N TYR A 47 -2.39 5.25 -7.08
CA TYR A 47 -1.08 4.88 -6.52
C TYR A 47 0.09 5.76 -6.97
N GLY A 48 -0.14 6.90 -7.63
CA GLY A 48 0.92 7.77 -8.15
C GLY A 48 1.70 7.17 -9.32
N LEU A 49 1.11 6.20 -10.04
CA LEU A 49 1.74 5.50 -11.17
C LEU A 49 1.92 6.39 -12.41
N ASP A 50 1.28 7.55 -12.46
CA ASP A 50 1.53 8.58 -13.47
C ASP A 50 2.97 9.08 -13.49
N ALA A 51 3.70 8.99 -12.36
CA ALA A 51 5.12 9.30 -12.26
C ALA A 51 6.01 8.40 -13.16
N LEU A 52 5.52 7.24 -13.60
CA LEU A 52 6.20 6.39 -14.59
C LEU A 52 6.36 7.06 -15.95
N SER A 53 5.54 8.07 -16.27
CA SER A 53 5.64 8.86 -17.51
C SER A 53 6.97 9.62 -17.65
N ALA A 54 7.73 9.77 -16.57
CA ALA A 54 9.09 10.29 -16.61
C ALA A 54 10.10 9.34 -17.27
N PHE A 55 9.75 8.06 -17.46
CA PHE A 55 10.66 7.00 -17.93
C PHE A 55 10.28 6.42 -19.29
N ALA A 56 9.00 6.45 -19.69
CA ALA A 56 8.51 5.85 -20.93
C ALA A 56 7.23 6.53 -21.46
N ASP A 57 6.76 6.14 -22.65
CA ASP A 57 5.40 6.44 -23.14
C ASP A 57 4.42 5.53 -22.37
N VAL A 58 3.83 6.06 -21.30
CA VAL A 58 2.95 5.31 -20.42
C VAL A 58 1.49 5.57 -20.72
N ARG A 59 0.70 4.52 -20.85
CA ARG A 59 -0.74 4.61 -21.16
C ARG A 59 -1.57 3.85 -20.15
N PRO A 60 -2.55 4.49 -19.50
CA PRO A 60 -3.51 3.77 -18.67
C PRO A 60 -4.48 3.00 -19.57
N ILE A 61 -4.77 1.76 -19.22
CA ILE A 61 -5.76 0.91 -19.88
C ILE A 61 -6.79 0.40 -18.88
N ASP A 62 -8.07 0.43 -19.29
CA ASP A 62 -9.17 -0.07 -18.49
C ASP A 62 -9.30 -1.60 -18.63
N LEU A 63 -9.08 -2.32 -17.56
CA LEU A 63 -9.26 -3.78 -17.49
C LEU A 63 -10.70 -4.10 -17.09
N ARG A 64 -11.54 -4.40 -18.07
CA ARG A 64 -12.93 -4.82 -17.82
C ARG A 64 -12.98 -6.16 -17.11
N GLU A 65 -14.06 -6.40 -16.36
CA GLU A 65 -14.30 -7.71 -15.77
C GLU A 65 -14.40 -8.76 -16.88
N PRO A 66 -13.60 -9.84 -16.85
CA PRO A 66 -13.65 -10.87 -17.89
C PRO A 66 -15.02 -11.58 -17.93
N GLY A 67 -15.56 -11.77 -19.12
CA GLY A 67 -16.78 -12.54 -19.32
C GLY A 67 -16.61 -14.02 -18.98
N LEU A 68 -17.73 -14.75 -18.76
CA LEU A 68 -17.73 -16.16 -18.37
C LEU A 68 -16.93 -17.06 -19.32
N LEU A 69 -17.05 -16.85 -20.63
CA LEU A 69 -16.32 -17.63 -21.64
C LEU A 69 -14.80 -17.39 -21.54
N SER A 70 -14.39 -16.14 -21.34
CA SER A 70 -12.97 -15.79 -21.19
C SER A 70 -12.38 -16.40 -19.90
N LYS A 71 -13.14 -16.38 -18.80
CA LYS A 71 -12.77 -17.04 -17.54
C LYS A 71 -12.64 -18.56 -17.72
N ALA A 72 -13.57 -19.20 -18.45
CA ALA A 72 -13.54 -20.63 -18.73
C ALA A 72 -12.31 -21.01 -19.58
N ARG A 73 -11.98 -20.22 -20.62
CA ARG A 73 -10.78 -20.44 -21.46
C ARG A 73 -9.50 -20.31 -20.66
N SER A 74 -9.39 -19.28 -19.82
CA SER A 74 -8.24 -19.07 -18.95
C SER A 74 -8.05 -20.23 -17.98
N ARG A 75 -9.15 -20.73 -17.36
CA ARG A 75 -9.10 -21.92 -16.48
C ARG A 75 -8.67 -23.20 -17.21
N ALA A 76 -9.05 -23.33 -18.47
CA ALA A 76 -8.67 -24.48 -19.32
C ALA A 76 -7.21 -24.40 -19.81
N GLY A 77 -6.45 -23.36 -19.45
CA GLY A 77 -5.08 -23.18 -19.92
C GLY A 77 -4.97 -22.86 -21.42
N LEU A 78 -6.08 -22.48 -22.06
CA LEU A 78 -6.10 -22.07 -23.46
C LEU A 78 -5.53 -20.66 -23.52
N GLY A 79 -4.21 -20.55 -23.79
CA GLY A 79 -3.49 -19.30 -23.86
C GLY A 79 -4.16 -18.32 -24.81
N ILE A 80 -4.24 -17.06 -24.40
CA ILE A 80 -4.67 -15.95 -25.24
C ILE A 80 -3.40 -15.35 -25.83
N ARG A 81 -3.35 -15.17 -27.14
CA ARG A 81 -2.16 -14.58 -27.78
C ARG A 81 -2.00 -13.14 -27.30
N PRO A 82 -0.75 -12.68 -27.04
CA PRO A 82 -0.48 -11.28 -26.77
C PRO A 82 -1.07 -10.37 -27.84
N VAL A 83 -1.67 -9.26 -27.43
CA VAL A 83 -2.28 -8.26 -28.33
C VAL A 83 -1.48 -6.97 -28.38
N SER A 84 -0.42 -6.86 -27.58
CA SER A 84 0.42 -5.67 -27.46
C SER A 84 1.90 -6.06 -27.33
N ASP A 85 2.76 -5.29 -27.98
CA ASP A 85 4.23 -5.35 -27.84
C ASP A 85 4.73 -4.43 -26.72
N ALA A 86 3.83 -3.68 -26.07
CA ALA A 86 4.15 -2.89 -24.88
C ALA A 86 4.41 -3.80 -23.67
N VAL A 87 5.07 -3.27 -22.66
CA VAL A 87 5.14 -3.95 -21.36
C VAL A 87 3.85 -3.68 -20.60
N GLY A 88 3.17 -4.75 -20.18
CA GLY A 88 1.99 -4.68 -19.33
C GLY A 88 2.39 -4.53 -17.86
N ILE A 89 1.88 -3.51 -17.18
CA ILE A 89 2.17 -3.26 -15.77
C ILE A 89 0.86 -3.20 -15.01
N THR A 90 0.76 -3.93 -13.90
CA THR A 90 -0.41 -3.90 -13.01
C THR A 90 0.00 -3.72 -11.55
N TRP A 91 -0.90 -3.13 -10.75
CA TRP A 91 -0.60 -2.83 -9.35
C TRP A 91 -0.67 -4.04 -8.44
N ASP A 92 -1.60 -4.94 -8.71
CA ASP A 92 -1.85 -6.12 -7.88
C ASP A 92 -2.14 -7.37 -8.71
N GLU A 93 -2.10 -8.51 -8.05
CA GLU A 93 -2.31 -9.84 -8.64
C GLU A 93 -3.69 -10.01 -9.30
N ASN A 94 -4.73 -9.33 -8.82
CA ASN A 94 -6.06 -9.40 -9.42
C ASN A 94 -6.14 -8.62 -10.72
N ALA A 95 -5.48 -7.45 -10.76
CA ALA A 95 -5.33 -6.68 -11.98
C ALA A 95 -4.49 -7.44 -13.02
N ALA A 96 -3.42 -8.12 -12.59
CA ALA A 96 -2.61 -9.00 -13.45
C ALA A 96 -3.46 -10.12 -14.06
N TRP A 97 -4.29 -10.78 -13.25
CA TRP A 97 -5.22 -11.79 -13.74
C TRP A 97 -6.17 -11.23 -14.78
N ARG A 98 -6.76 -10.05 -14.56
CA ARG A 98 -7.63 -9.40 -15.58
C ARG A 98 -6.85 -9.09 -16.84
N MET A 99 -5.66 -8.50 -16.73
CA MET A 99 -4.81 -8.16 -17.87
C MET A 99 -4.48 -9.40 -18.72
N SER A 100 -4.11 -10.51 -18.10
CA SER A 100 -3.79 -11.75 -18.80
C SER A 100 -4.95 -12.31 -19.66
N ILE A 101 -6.19 -11.88 -19.37
CA ILE A 101 -7.40 -12.35 -20.07
C ILE A 101 -7.90 -11.32 -21.09
N VAL A 102 -7.97 -10.03 -20.72
CA VAL A 102 -8.63 -9.01 -21.56
C VAL A 102 -7.68 -8.18 -22.39
N ALA A 103 -6.43 -8.09 -21.97
CA ALA A 103 -5.38 -7.33 -22.66
C ALA A 103 -4.01 -8.02 -22.45
N PRO A 104 -3.80 -9.26 -22.93
CA PRO A 104 -2.58 -10.00 -22.72
C PRO A 104 -1.39 -9.34 -23.43
N HIS A 105 -0.27 -9.22 -22.72
CA HIS A 105 0.99 -8.66 -23.19
C HIS A 105 2.04 -9.76 -23.32
N ALA A 106 3.00 -9.58 -24.21
CA ALA A 106 4.12 -10.49 -24.37
C ALA A 106 5.09 -10.41 -23.18
N SER A 107 5.19 -9.22 -22.58
CA SER A 107 5.95 -8.96 -21.38
C SER A 107 5.03 -8.32 -20.33
N GLN A 108 5.00 -8.88 -19.12
CA GLN A 108 4.13 -8.41 -18.05
C GLN A 108 4.84 -8.42 -16.71
N THR A 109 4.61 -7.37 -15.93
CA THR A 109 5.07 -7.27 -14.55
C THR A 109 3.94 -6.77 -13.63
N THR A 110 3.93 -7.20 -12.37
CA THR A 110 2.86 -6.85 -11.43
C THR A 110 3.32 -6.83 -10.00
N GLY A 111 2.63 -6.01 -9.20
CA GLY A 111 2.67 -6.14 -7.74
C GLY A 111 1.92 -7.38 -7.26
N VAL A 112 2.32 -7.88 -6.10
CA VAL A 112 1.64 -8.94 -5.36
C VAL A 112 1.47 -8.49 -3.93
N ILE A 113 0.23 -8.41 -3.48
CA ILE A 113 -0.11 -7.86 -2.17
C ILE A 113 -0.62 -8.94 -1.23
N TRP A 114 -1.66 -9.68 -1.61
CA TRP A 114 -2.38 -10.56 -0.70
C TRP A 114 -2.11 -12.06 -0.88
N LEU A 115 -1.47 -12.47 -1.97
CA LEU A 115 -1.28 -13.88 -2.32
C LEU A 115 -0.56 -14.66 -1.22
N THR A 116 0.54 -14.11 -0.69
CA THR A 116 1.37 -14.74 0.34
C THR A 116 0.61 -14.92 1.66
N ASP A 117 -0.13 -13.91 2.09
CA ASP A 117 -0.96 -13.99 3.29
C ASP A 117 -2.15 -14.93 3.12
N THR A 118 -2.71 -14.98 1.91
CA THR A 118 -3.79 -15.93 1.59
C THR A 118 -3.29 -17.36 1.69
N ALA A 119 -2.12 -17.64 1.12
CA ALA A 119 -1.49 -18.96 1.19
C ALA A 119 -1.10 -19.35 2.62
N ALA A 120 -0.50 -18.43 3.37
CA ALA A 120 -0.10 -18.64 4.78
C ALA A 120 -1.29 -19.02 5.67
N ARG A 121 -2.51 -18.56 5.32
CA ARG A 121 -3.75 -18.90 6.02
C ARG A 121 -4.46 -20.14 5.44
N GLY A 122 -3.81 -20.87 4.53
CA GLY A 122 -4.38 -22.07 3.89
C GLY A 122 -5.44 -21.77 2.84
N GLY A 123 -5.53 -20.53 2.35
CA GLY A 123 -6.43 -20.16 1.27
C GLY A 123 -5.98 -20.68 -0.09
N GLU A 124 -6.95 -20.82 -1.01
CA GLU A 124 -6.67 -21.32 -2.37
C GLU A 124 -6.01 -20.21 -3.23
N VAL A 125 -4.79 -20.46 -3.68
CA VAL A 125 -3.99 -19.52 -4.48
C VAL A 125 -3.50 -20.09 -5.82
N GLY A 126 -3.66 -21.41 -6.03
CA GLY A 126 -3.05 -22.12 -7.17
C GLY A 126 -3.49 -21.59 -8.54
N GLY A 127 -4.75 -21.13 -8.65
CA GLY A 127 -5.25 -20.51 -9.88
C GLY A 127 -4.54 -19.20 -10.21
N LEU A 128 -4.37 -18.35 -9.22
CA LEU A 128 -3.73 -17.05 -9.36
C LEU A 128 -2.21 -17.19 -9.52
N ALA A 129 -1.57 -18.07 -8.73
CA ALA A 129 -0.15 -18.37 -8.83
C ALA A 129 0.23 -18.83 -10.25
N ARG A 130 -0.60 -19.65 -10.89
CA ARG A 130 -0.38 -20.10 -12.28
C ARG A 130 -0.42 -18.94 -13.28
N VAL A 131 -1.27 -17.95 -13.08
CA VAL A 131 -1.30 -16.74 -13.93
C VAL A 131 -0.05 -15.90 -13.70
N LEU A 132 0.32 -15.71 -12.45
CA LEU A 132 1.51 -14.92 -12.06
C LEU A 132 2.81 -15.57 -12.54
N ALA A 133 2.87 -16.89 -12.66
CA ALA A 133 4.01 -17.59 -13.23
C ALA A 133 4.26 -17.22 -14.72
N GLY A 134 3.31 -16.62 -15.39
CA GLY A 134 3.45 -16.07 -16.74
C GLY A 134 3.97 -14.63 -16.79
N CYS A 135 4.21 -13.99 -15.64
CA CYS A 135 4.84 -12.68 -15.58
C CYS A 135 6.37 -12.80 -15.62
N ASP A 136 7.06 -11.75 -16.07
CA ASP A 136 8.52 -11.69 -16.08
C ASP A 136 9.07 -11.35 -14.69
N VAL A 137 8.41 -10.38 -14.03
CA VAL A 137 8.77 -9.92 -12.69
C VAL A 137 7.53 -9.75 -11.84
N LEU A 138 7.62 -10.16 -10.59
CA LEU A 138 6.69 -9.86 -9.53
C LEU A 138 7.37 -8.94 -8.52
N TRP A 139 6.68 -7.92 -8.04
CA TRP A 139 7.19 -7.14 -6.92
C TRP A 139 6.27 -7.22 -5.71
N ALA A 140 6.87 -7.14 -4.53
CA ALA A 140 6.17 -7.05 -3.26
C ALA A 140 6.51 -5.74 -2.56
N LEU A 141 5.64 -5.29 -1.66
CA LEU A 141 5.80 -4.06 -0.88
C LEU A 141 6.53 -4.29 0.45
N SER A 142 6.98 -5.52 0.70
CA SER A 142 7.75 -5.95 1.86
C SER A 142 8.81 -6.97 1.43
N GLU A 143 10.04 -6.82 1.92
CA GLU A 143 11.08 -7.83 1.71
C GLU A 143 10.70 -9.18 2.30
N ALA A 144 9.92 -9.18 3.39
CA ALA A 144 9.43 -10.40 4.03
C ALA A 144 8.50 -11.25 3.15
N GLN A 145 7.93 -10.65 2.08
CA GLN A 145 7.11 -11.38 1.11
C GLN A 145 7.93 -12.10 0.03
N LEU A 146 9.18 -11.70 -0.22
CA LEU A 146 9.92 -12.16 -1.41
C LEU A 146 10.17 -13.67 -1.42
N GLU A 147 10.63 -14.24 -0.31
CA GLU A 147 10.88 -15.68 -0.22
C GLU A 147 9.58 -16.49 -0.32
N PRO A 148 8.51 -16.21 0.47
CA PRO A 148 7.22 -16.86 0.29
C PRO A 148 6.66 -16.72 -1.12
N LEU A 149 6.80 -15.56 -1.75
CA LEU A 149 6.31 -15.32 -3.11
C LEU A 149 7.05 -16.14 -4.13
N SER A 150 8.37 -16.17 -4.09
CA SER A 150 9.18 -16.97 -5.01
C SER A 150 8.95 -18.49 -4.87
N SER A 151 8.65 -18.94 -3.67
CA SER A 151 8.27 -20.33 -3.40
C SER A 151 6.88 -20.68 -3.94
N LEU A 152 5.92 -19.76 -3.83
CA LEU A 152 4.55 -19.95 -4.33
C LEU A 152 4.42 -19.82 -5.84
N VAL A 153 5.24 -18.98 -6.45
CA VAL A 153 5.20 -18.65 -7.89
C VAL A 153 6.60 -18.80 -8.48
N PRO A 154 7.07 -20.03 -8.75
CA PRO A 154 8.37 -20.24 -9.35
C PRO A 154 8.39 -19.76 -10.81
N GLY A 155 9.51 -19.13 -11.21
CA GLY A 155 9.78 -18.66 -12.57
C GLY A 155 10.04 -17.17 -12.65
N PRO A 156 9.10 -16.29 -12.33
CA PRO A 156 9.34 -14.84 -12.31
C PRO A 156 10.41 -14.42 -11.31
N ARG A 157 11.15 -13.35 -11.64
CA ARG A 157 11.97 -12.67 -10.62
C ARG A 157 11.06 -12.02 -9.60
N CYS A 158 11.42 -12.09 -8.32
CA CYS A 158 10.72 -11.39 -7.26
C CYS A 158 11.59 -10.22 -6.78
N GLU A 159 11.02 -9.01 -6.76
CA GLU A 159 11.71 -7.76 -6.43
C GLU A 159 10.98 -7.02 -5.31
N TYR A 160 11.71 -6.27 -4.50
CA TYR A 160 11.13 -5.35 -3.53
C TYR A 160 10.91 -3.99 -4.16
N VAL A 161 9.70 -3.46 -4.01
CA VAL A 161 9.35 -2.08 -4.36
C VAL A 161 8.80 -1.37 -3.14
N ARG A 162 9.46 -0.31 -2.73
CA ARG A 162 9.00 0.53 -1.63
C ARG A 162 7.79 1.35 -2.08
N PHE A 163 6.69 1.23 -1.33
CA PHE A 163 5.47 1.99 -1.61
C PHE A 163 5.69 3.49 -1.45
N ALA A 164 4.89 4.28 -2.11
CA ALA A 164 4.95 5.73 -2.08
C ALA A 164 3.59 6.36 -1.86
N ILE A 165 3.61 7.61 -1.41
CA ILE A 165 2.41 8.41 -1.20
C ILE A 165 2.57 9.78 -1.86
N ASP A 166 1.48 10.34 -2.35
CA ASP A 166 1.45 11.71 -2.87
C ASP A 166 1.58 12.72 -1.71
N HIS A 167 2.81 13.11 -1.44
CA HIS A 167 3.17 14.03 -0.37
C HIS A 167 2.76 15.49 -0.66
N GLU A 168 2.39 15.81 -1.89
CA GLU A 168 1.86 17.11 -2.28
C GLU A 168 0.35 17.20 -2.02
N PHE A 169 -0.35 16.08 -2.11
CA PHE A 169 -1.75 15.98 -1.70
C PHE A 169 -1.88 15.91 -0.18
N PHE A 170 -1.07 15.08 0.49
CA PHE A 170 -1.03 14.96 1.95
C PHE A 170 0.01 15.95 2.51
N THR A 171 -0.42 17.16 2.81
CA THR A 171 0.46 18.24 3.28
C THR A 171 0.41 18.40 4.80
N PRO A 172 1.54 18.76 5.45
CA PRO A 172 1.58 18.99 6.89
C PRO A 172 0.72 20.20 7.27
N GLN A 173 0.09 20.09 8.44
CA GLN A 173 -0.66 21.16 9.08
C GLN A 173 -0.21 21.29 10.53
N PRO A 174 -0.39 22.44 11.19
CA PRO A 174 -0.14 22.57 12.63
C PRO A 174 -0.84 21.48 13.43
N LEU A 175 -0.29 21.13 14.58
CA LEU A 175 -0.95 20.20 15.50
C LEU A 175 -2.29 20.79 15.98
N PRO A 176 -3.33 19.96 16.11
CA PRO A 176 -4.63 20.44 16.60
C PRO A 176 -4.53 20.85 18.07
N PRO A 177 -5.35 21.83 18.51
CA PRO A 177 -5.36 22.24 19.90
C PRO A 177 -6.00 21.19 20.85
N ILE A 178 -6.72 20.23 20.28
CA ILE A 178 -7.39 19.15 21.02
C ILE A 178 -6.61 17.86 20.77
N LEU A 179 -6.29 17.15 21.85
CA LEU A 179 -5.66 15.84 21.72
C LEU A 179 -6.63 14.84 21.07
N ARG A 180 -6.24 14.31 19.93
CA ARG A 180 -7.05 13.36 19.17
C ARG A 180 -6.21 12.21 18.64
N VAL A 181 -6.68 11.00 18.89
CA VAL A 181 -6.16 9.78 18.27
C VAL A 181 -7.10 9.39 17.12
N VAL A 182 -6.53 9.24 15.95
CA VAL A 182 -7.26 8.79 14.76
C VAL A 182 -6.73 7.42 14.35
N SER A 183 -7.64 6.51 14.03
CA SER A 183 -7.33 5.27 13.34
C SER A 183 -8.06 5.20 12.02
N VAL A 184 -7.36 4.74 10.97
CA VAL A 184 -7.94 4.59 9.63
C VAL A 184 -7.65 3.18 9.13
N GLY A 185 -8.67 2.51 8.60
CA GLY A 185 -8.46 1.24 7.95
C GLY A 185 -9.73 0.45 7.65
N GLY A 186 -9.77 -0.10 6.45
CA GLY A 186 -10.81 -1.02 5.98
C GLY A 186 -10.21 -2.30 5.40
N ASP A 187 -8.89 -2.48 5.51
CA ASP A 187 -8.19 -3.68 5.08
C ASP A 187 -8.58 -4.87 5.98
N ARG A 188 -8.61 -6.07 5.38
CA ARG A 188 -8.95 -7.34 6.04
C ARG A 188 -8.03 -7.68 7.23
N ASP A 189 -6.81 -7.16 7.21
CA ASP A 189 -5.80 -7.43 8.25
C ASP A 189 -5.76 -6.36 9.36
N ARG A 190 -6.79 -5.48 9.42
CA ARG A 190 -6.97 -4.56 10.54
C ARG A 190 -7.52 -5.30 11.75
N ASP A 191 -6.83 -5.17 12.88
CA ASP A 191 -7.29 -5.69 14.16
C ASP A 191 -8.16 -4.66 14.89
N THR A 192 -9.44 -4.64 14.55
CA THR A 192 -10.40 -3.73 15.19
C THR A 192 -10.60 -4.05 16.67
N ALA A 193 -10.45 -5.31 17.09
CA ALA A 193 -10.64 -5.69 18.48
C ALA A 193 -9.48 -5.15 19.34
N ALA A 194 -8.24 -5.34 18.90
CA ALA A 194 -7.07 -4.76 19.57
C ALA A 194 -7.12 -3.22 19.56
N LEU A 195 -7.53 -2.60 18.43
CA LEU A 195 -7.72 -1.16 18.35
C LEU A 195 -8.71 -0.65 19.41
N PHE A 196 -9.86 -1.27 19.51
CA PHE A 196 -10.90 -0.85 20.47
C PHE A 196 -10.46 -1.08 21.90
N ARG A 197 -9.73 -2.17 22.18
CA ARG A 197 -9.15 -2.40 23.51
C ARG A 197 -8.12 -1.32 23.86
N ALA A 198 -7.25 -0.94 22.94
CA ALA A 198 -6.31 0.16 23.13
C ALA A 198 -7.03 1.51 23.37
N PHE A 199 -8.13 1.77 22.66
CA PHE A 199 -8.96 2.96 22.85
C PHE A 199 -9.62 3.00 24.24
N GLU A 200 -10.08 1.87 24.79
CA GLU A 200 -10.58 1.78 26.16
C GLU A 200 -9.52 2.20 27.17
N ILE A 201 -8.29 1.68 27.02
CA ILE A 201 -7.18 2.00 27.92
C ILE A 201 -6.81 3.48 27.83
N ILE A 202 -6.76 4.05 26.64
CA ILE A 202 -6.47 5.48 26.44
C ILE A 202 -7.56 6.32 27.11
N ARG A 203 -8.82 6.03 26.88
CA ARG A 203 -9.96 6.77 27.48
C ARG A 203 -9.92 6.72 29.01
N ASP A 204 -9.61 5.55 29.59
CA ASP A 204 -9.58 5.39 31.03
C ASP A 204 -8.46 6.21 31.68
N ARG A 205 -7.31 6.35 31.00
CA ARG A 205 -6.16 7.14 31.48
C ARG A 205 -6.18 8.61 31.09
N MET A 206 -6.79 8.93 29.93
CA MET A 206 -6.82 10.27 29.34
C MET A 206 -8.25 10.58 28.85
N PRO A 207 -9.24 10.79 29.73
CA PRO A 207 -10.66 10.90 29.35
C PRO A 207 -10.98 12.12 28.48
N HIS A 208 -10.08 13.08 28.37
CA HIS A 208 -10.21 14.28 27.54
C HIS A 208 -9.73 14.10 26.10
N VAL A 209 -9.15 12.96 25.74
CA VAL A 209 -8.66 12.64 24.40
C VAL A 209 -9.84 12.20 23.51
N GLU A 210 -9.96 12.80 22.35
CA GLU A 210 -10.94 12.37 21.36
C GLU A 210 -10.42 11.13 20.60
N LEU A 211 -11.27 10.12 20.48
CA LEU A 211 -10.96 8.85 19.80
C LEU A 211 -11.85 8.70 18.57
N VAL A 212 -11.24 8.61 17.40
CA VAL A 212 -11.94 8.49 16.11
C VAL A 212 -11.42 7.30 15.33
N ALA A 213 -12.32 6.43 14.88
CA ALA A 213 -11.99 5.31 14.02
C ALA A 213 -12.77 5.37 12.69
N GLN A 214 -12.04 5.45 11.59
CA GLN A 214 -12.60 5.16 10.28
C GLN A 214 -12.44 3.66 10.03
N THR A 215 -13.54 2.92 9.99
CA THR A 215 -13.53 1.45 9.85
C THR A 215 -14.79 0.93 9.19
N THR A 216 -14.66 -0.21 8.49
CA THR A 216 -15.79 -1.00 7.96
C THR A 216 -16.25 -2.08 8.92
N SER A 217 -15.55 -2.30 10.04
CA SER A 217 -15.89 -3.30 11.05
C SER A 217 -17.29 -3.08 11.62
N THR A 218 -17.96 -4.18 11.92
CA THR A 218 -19.28 -4.21 12.58
C THR A 218 -19.19 -4.41 14.08
N LEU A 219 -17.97 -4.54 14.63
CA LEU A 219 -17.76 -4.61 16.08
C LEU A 219 -18.32 -3.35 16.76
N PRO A 220 -19.05 -3.49 17.87
CA PRO A 220 -19.52 -2.34 18.63
C PRO A 220 -18.32 -1.54 19.16
N PRO A 221 -18.28 -0.23 18.92
CA PRO A 221 -17.21 0.60 19.45
C PRO A 221 -17.35 0.78 20.96
N PRO A 222 -16.24 0.99 21.67
CA PRO A 222 -16.28 1.42 23.06
C PRO A 222 -17.02 2.76 23.22
N PRO A 223 -17.63 3.02 24.40
CA PRO A 223 -18.26 4.30 24.67
C PRO A 223 -17.29 5.48 24.44
N GLY A 224 -17.77 6.56 23.81
CA GLY A 224 -16.97 7.76 23.54
C GLY A 224 -16.09 7.69 22.29
N VAL A 225 -16.06 6.56 21.57
CA VAL A 225 -15.36 6.45 20.28
C VAL A 225 -16.29 6.91 19.15
N THR A 226 -15.82 7.84 18.33
CA THR A 226 -16.51 8.27 17.12
C THR A 226 -16.17 7.36 15.95
N ILE A 227 -17.20 6.76 15.34
CA ILE A 227 -17.02 5.91 14.15
C ILE A 227 -17.36 6.68 12.89
N VAL A 228 -16.44 6.64 11.93
CA VAL A 228 -16.63 7.13 10.57
C VAL A 228 -16.57 5.95 9.61
N ARG A 229 -17.52 5.81 8.69
CA ARG A 229 -17.60 4.63 7.81
C ARG A 229 -16.71 4.78 6.58
N HIS A 230 -17.08 5.62 5.67
CA HIS A 230 -16.33 5.85 4.43
C HIS A 230 -16.01 7.32 4.26
N LEU A 231 -14.79 7.63 3.85
CA LEU A 231 -14.36 9.00 3.55
C LEU A 231 -13.72 9.06 2.17
N PRO A 232 -14.06 10.06 1.34
CA PRO A 232 -13.27 10.43 0.17
C PRO A 232 -11.86 10.87 0.59
N HIS A 233 -10.86 10.75 -0.30
CA HIS A 233 -9.45 11.04 0.01
C HIS A 233 -9.22 12.45 0.59
N ALA A 234 -9.90 13.49 0.07
CA ALA A 234 -9.79 14.84 0.63
C ALA A 234 -10.24 14.89 2.10
N ARG A 235 -11.36 14.21 2.43
CA ARG A 235 -11.87 14.15 3.82
C ARG A 235 -11.01 13.28 4.70
N LEU A 236 -10.36 12.26 4.12
CA LEU A 236 -9.40 11.42 4.81
C LEU A 236 -8.14 12.23 5.17
N ARG A 237 -7.63 13.06 4.25
CA ARG A 237 -6.56 14.02 4.52
C ARG A 237 -6.93 14.96 5.66
N ASP A 238 -8.15 15.53 5.64
CA ASP A 238 -8.63 16.39 6.71
C ASP A 238 -8.67 15.66 8.07
N LEU A 239 -9.05 14.38 8.05
CA LEU A 239 -9.05 13.55 9.26
C LEU A 239 -7.65 13.36 9.82
N TYR A 240 -6.64 13.02 8.98
CA TYR A 240 -5.26 12.91 9.41
C TYR A 240 -4.74 14.23 10.01
N THR A 241 -4.99 15.35 9.34
CA THR A 241 -4.52 16.65 9.84
C THR A 241 -5.19 17.06 11.15
N SER A 242 -6.35 16.50 11.47
CA SER A 242 -7.03 16.71 12.75
C SER A 242 -6.48 15.83 13.90
N ALA A 243 -5.61 14.87 13.60
CA ALA A 243 -5.05 13.98 14.61
C ALA A 243 -3.83 14.60 15.32
N THR A 244 -3.61 14.23 16.58
CA THR A 244 -2.34 14.40 17.28
C THR A 244 -1.42 13.20 16.97
N VAL A 245 -1.99 11.99 17.03
CA VAL A 245 -1.31 10.71 16.73
C VAL A 245 -2.25 9.86 15.87
N VAL A 246 -1.70 9.14 14.90
CA VAL A 246 -2.46 8.12 14.16
C VAL A 246 -2.09 6.74 14.66
N MET A 247 -3.09 5.98 15.13
CA MET A 247 -2.91 4.67 15.72
C MET A 247 -3.46 3.57 14.82
N ILE A 248 -2.67 2.50 14.62
CA ILE A 248 -3.01 1.44 13.67
C ILE A 248 -2.77 0.09 14.33
N ALA A 249 -3.81 -0.73 14.47
CA ALA A 249 -3.72 -2.11 14.91
C ALA A 249 -3.92 -3.07 13.74
N THR A 250 -3.04 -4.06 13.60
CA THR A 250 -3.11 -5.08 12.54
C THR A 250 -2.84 -6.47 13.12
N HIS A 251 -3.47 -7.48 12.54
CA HIS A 251 -3.07 -8.87 12.72
C HIS A 251 -1.70 -9.12 12.07
N ALA A 252 -1.06 -10.23 12.41
CA ALA A 252 0.14 -10.69 11.73
C ALA A 252 -0.11 -10.84 10.21
N ASN A 253 0.74 -10.23 9.41
CA ASN A 253 0.67 -10.25 7.96
C ASN A 253 2.04 -9.99 7.33
N LEU A 254 2.22 -10.35 6.06
CA LEU A 254 3.45 -10.15 5.30
C LEU A 254 3.38 -8.95 4.34
N HIS A 255 2.17 -8.48 3.97
CA HIS A 255 1.99 -7.38 3.00
C HIS A 255 2.01 -5.98 3.63
N VAL A 256 2.51 -5.89 4.86
CA VAL A 256 2.66 -4.62 5.60
C VAL A 256 1.36 -3.82 5.69
N SER A 257 0.26 -4.49 6.12
CA SER A 257 -1.01 -3.82 6.36
C SER A 257 -0.81 -2.61 7.28
N GLY A 258 -1.29 -1.46 6.85
CA GLY A 258 -1.11 -0.22 7.58
C GLY A 258 -0.08 0.74 7.01
N MET A 259 0.82 0.28 6.13
CA MET A 259 1.86 1.15 5.57
C MET A 259 1.28 2.39 4.84
N THR A 260 0.22 2.22 4.04
CA THR A 260 -0.41 3.34 3.33
C THR A 260 -0.89 4.40 4.31
N VAL A 261 -1.62 3.99 5.34
CA VAL A 261 -2.13 4.88 6.40
C VAL A 261 -0.98 5.53 7.17
N SER A 262 0.09 4.75 7.46
CA SER A 262 1.29 5.30 8.11
C SER A 262 1.93 6.40 7.27
N LEU A 263 2.13 6.15 5.97
CA LEU A 263 2.74 7.14 5.08
C LEU A 263 1.85 8.38 4.88
N GLU A 264 0.53 8.21 4.76
CA GLU A 264 -0.43 9.33 4.66
C GLU A 264 -0.39 10.20 5.93
N ALA A 265 -0.40 9.57 7.11
CA ALA A 265 -0.27 10.26 8.39
C ALA A 265 1.08 11.00 8.49
N MET A 266 2.17 10.31 8.20
CA MET A 266 3.54 10.85 8.20
C MET A 266 3.69 12.01 7.21
N ALA A 267 3.08 11.92 6.04
CA ALA A 267 3.06 13.01 5.04
C ALA A 267 2.34 14.25 5.58
N THR A 268 1.30 14.09 6.41
CA THR A 268 0.61 15.21 7.07
C THR A 268 1.32 15.71 8.35
N GLY A 269 2.51 15.20 8.64
CA GLY A 269 3.29 15.58 9.82
C GLY A 269 2.76 14.95 11.12
N ARG A 270 2.11 13.80 11.06
CA ARG A 270 1.59 13.08 12.23
C ARG A 270 2.46 11.87 12.53
N PRO A 271 2.94 11.71 13.77
CA PRO A 271 3.58 10.47 14.20
C PRO A 271 2.56 9.33 14.21
N VAL A 272 3.05 8.12 14.05
CA VAL A 272 2.21 6.92 14.06
C VAL A 272 2.56 6.00 15.22
N THR A 273 1.57 5.32 15.77
CA THR A 273 1.75 4.14 16.60
C THR A 273 1.11 2.96 15.90
N ILE A 274 1.87 1.92 15.63
CA ILE A 274 1.42 0.82 14.77
C ILE A 274 1.96 -0.52 15.24
N THR A 275 1.21 -1.58 14.96
CA THR A 275 1.64 -2.96 15.18
C THR A 275 2.88 -3.30 14.35
N ARG A 276 3.89 -3.91 14.98
CA ARG A 276 5.13 -4.37 14.35
C ARG A 276 4.88 -5.66 13.58
N THR A 277 4.61 -5.56 12.32
CA THR A 277 4.55 -6.70 11.39
C THR A 277 5.83 -6.76 10.54
N PRO A 278 6.21 -7.92 9.96
CA PRO A 278 7.37 -8.01 9.09
C PRO A 278 7.37 -6.96 7.98
N GLY A 279 8.43 -6.19 7.83
CA GLY A 279 8.58 -5.13 6.83
C GLY A 279 8.00 -3.76 7.26
N MET A 280 7.31 -3.64 8.40
CA MET A 280 6.80 -2.32 8.85
C MET A 280 7.95 -1.36 9.19
N GLU A 281 9.08 -1.88 9.63
CA GLU A 281 10.29 -1.10 9.96
C GLU A 281 10.93 -0.43 8.71
N ASP A 282 10.60 -0.89 7.50
CA ASP A 282 11.01 -0.23 6.26
C ASP A 282 10.26 1.09 6.04
N TYR A 283 9.08 1.26 6.64
CA TYR A 283 8.18 2.39 6.49
C TYR A 283 8.13 3.30 7.72
N VAL A 284 8.21 2.73 8.92
CA VAL A 284 8.15 3.46 10.20
C VAL A 284 9.44 3.22 10.97
N GLU A 285 10.24 4.26 11.13
CA GLU A 285 11.48 4.24 11.90
C GLU A 285 11.16 4.37 13.40
N GLU A 286 11.42 3.28 14.17
CA GLU A 286 11.15 3.20 15.62
C GLU A 286 11.76 4.38 16.38
N GLY A 287 10.95 5.07 17.17
CA GLY A 287 11.36 6.22 17.98
C GLY A 287 11.64 7.51 17.22
N ARG A 288 11.67 7.48 15.87
CA ARG A 288 11.95 8.64 15.04
C ARG A 288 10.73 9.14 14.25
N THR A 289 10.00 8.25 13.59
CA THR A 289 8.82 8.63 12.79
C THR A 289 7.53 8.05 13.37
N GLY A 290 7.65 7.10 14.29
CA GLY A 290 6.56 6.45 14.99
C GLY A 290 7.04 5.48 16.04
N LEU A 291 6.12 4.77 16.67
CA LEU A 291 6.39 3.71 17.65
C LEU A 291 5.74 2.40 17.20
N LEU A 292 6.48 1.31 17.33
CA LEU A 292 6.07 -0.02 16.89
C LEU A 292 5.74 -0.89 18.12
N SER A 293 4.52 -1.42 18.16
CA SER A 293 4.04 -2.28 19.24
C SER A 293 3.97 -3.74 18.79
N PRO A 294 4.16 -4.73 19.67
CA PRO A 294 3.98 -6.13 19.31
C PRO A 294 2.57 -6.41 18.71
N VAL A 295 2.48 -7.42 17.86
CA VAL A 295 1.19 -7.95 17.41
C VAL A 295 0.45 -8.54 18.60
N ASP A 296 -0.87 -8.44 18.62
CA ASP A 296 -1.76 -8.93 19.69
C ASP A 296 -1.49 -8.30 21.08
N ASP A 297 -0.86 -7.11 21.12
CA ASP A 297 -0.58 -6.38 22.37
C ASP A 297 -1.23 -4.97 22.35
N PRO A 298 -2.54 -4.88 22.59
CA PRO A 298 -3.24 -3.59 22.68
C PRO A 298 -2.79 -2.72 23.86
N ASP A 299 -2.27 -3.32 24.93
CA ASP A 299 -1.75 -2.59 26.09
C ASP A 299 -0.47 -1.82 25.72
N ALA A 300 0.47 -2.45 25.00
CA ALA A 300 1.66 -1.78 24.50
C ALA A 300 1.31 -0.68 23.47
N LEU A 301 0.35 -0.94 22.57
CA LEU A 301 -0.10 0.04 21.59
C LEU A 301 -0.72 1.28 22.26
N ALA A 302 -1.55 1.06 23.29
CA ALA A 302 -2.12 2.13 24.10
C ALA A 302 -1.04 2.89 24.87
N ALA A 303 -0.10 2.18 25.51
CA ALA A 303 0.98 2.78 26.29
C ALA A 303 1.86 3.70 25.42
N HIS A 304 2.28 3.26 24.24
CA HIS A 304 3.04 4.08 23.27
C HIS A 304 2.26 5.33 22.85
N THR A 305 0.95 5.19 22.62
CA THR A 305 0.10 6.32 22.23
C THR A 305 -0.06 7.32 23.37
N ILE A 306 -0.27 6.87 24.59
CA ILE A 306 -0.37 7.72 25.80
C ILE A 306 0.96 8.46 26.05
N ASP A 307 2.08 7.76 25.88
CA ASP A 307 3.42 8.35 26.03
C ASP A 307 3.62 9.52 25.06
N LEU A 308 3.27 9.35 23.78
CA LEU A 308 3.30 10.44 22.80
C LEU A 308 2.33 11.57 23.16
N LEU A 309 1.08 11.27 23.51
CA LEU A 309 0.08 12.29 23.84
C LEU A 309 0.48 13.13 25.04
N SER A 310 1.32 12.58 25.93
CA SER A 310 1.81 13.26 27.13
C SER A 310 3.01 14.17 26.87
N ASP A 311 3.62 14.13 25.67
CA ASP A 311 4.80 14.90 25.28
C ASP A 311 4.59 15.63 23.94
N PRO A 312 4.00 16.83 23.94
CA PRO A 312 3.74 17.60 22.72
C PRO A 312 5.01 17.96 21.92
N GLU A 313 6.15 18.13 22.57
CA GLU A 313 7.42 18.44 21.90
C GLU A 313 7.89 17.22 21.11
N ARG A 314 7.81 16.04 21.70
CA ARG A 314 8.12 14.77 21.03
C ARG A 314 7.19 14.48 19.87
N VAL A 315 5.88 14.73 20.02
CA VAL A 315 4.91 14.63 18.91
C VAL A 315 5.29 15.53 17.74
N ALA A 316 5.61 16.80 18.02
CA ALA A 316 5.99 17.76 16.98
C ALA A 316 7.31 17.34 16.29
N ALA A 317 8.33 16.96 17.05
CA ALA A 317 9.62 16.53 16.53
C ALA A 317 9.49 15.25 15.67
N MET A 318 8.74 14.25 16.16
CA MET A 318 8.51 12.99 15.46
C MET A 318 7.68 13.21 14.19
N GLY A 319 6.64 14.06 14.23
CA GLY A 319 5.85 14.42 13.05
C GLY A 319 6.68 15.14 11.97
N ALA A 320 7.57 16.05 12.35
CA ALA A 320 8.49 16.72 11.42
C ALA A 320 9.49 15.73 10.79
N ALA A 321 10.06 14.83 11.60
CA ALA A 321 10.94 13.77 11.11
C ALA A 321 10.21 12.81 10.17
N ALA A 322 8.96 12.45 10.50
CA ALA A 322 8.10 11.61 9.68
C ALA A 322 7.87 12.24 8.30
N ARG A 323 7.52 13.51 8.23
CA ARG A 323 7.38 14.25 6.97
C ARG A 323 8.66 14.24 6.15
N THR A 324 9.81 14.54 6.77
CA THR A 324 11.11 14.54 6.10
C THR A 324 11.44 13.17 5.49
N VAL A 325 11.13 12.09 6.20
CA VAL A 325 11.36 10.72 5.71
C VAL A 325 10.45 10.41 4.51
N VAL A 326 9.19 10.84 4.53
CA VAL A 326 8.29 10.67 3.37
C VAL A 326 8.85 11.39 2.14
N GLU A 327 9.23 12.66 2.28
CA GLU A 327 9.78 13.46 1.17
C GLU A 327 11.06 12.87 0.59
N SER A 328 11.90 12.30 1.42
CA SER A 328 13.19 11.76 0.99
C SER A 328 13.14 10.34 0.41
N ARG A 329 12.08 9.55 0.68
CA ARG A 329 12.08 8.10 0.37
C ARG A 329 10.79 7.55 -0.20
N PHE A 330 9.64 8.19 0.06
CA PHE A 330 8.31 7.61 -0.20
C PHE A 330 7.45 8.47 -1.12
N THR A 331 8.08 9.19 -2.07
CA THR A 331 7.34 9.95 -3.08
C THR A 331 7.03 9.10 -4.32
N PRO A 332 6.02 9.43 -5.11
CA PRO A 332 5.71 8.73 -6.36
C PRO A 332 6.90 8.61 -7.30
N ALA A 333 7.77 9.63 -7.35
CA ALA A 333 8.99 9.60 -8.15
C ALA A 333 9.98 8.51 -7.69
N HIS A 334 10.13 8.30 -6.37
CA HIS A 334 10.99 7.24 -5.84
C HIS A 334 10.46 5.85 -6.20
N MET A 335 9.15 5.62 -6.09
CA MET A 335 8.53 4.35 -6.45
C MET A 335 8.60 4.11 -7.97
N ALA A 336 8.31 5.12 -8.78
CA ALA A 336 8.38 5.03 -10.22
C ALA A 336 9.80 4.67 -10.71
N ALA A 337 10.84 5.26 -10.09
CA ALA A 337 12.24 4.92 -10.40
C ALA A 337 12.57 3.45 -10.08
N GLN A 338 11.99 2.88 -9.02
CA GLN A 338 12.16 1.45 -8.69
C GLN A 338 11.46 0.56 -9.72
N ILE A 339 10.19 0.84 -10.05
CA ILE A 339 9.44 0.07 -11.05
C ILE A 339 10.11 0.20 -12.43
N ALA A 340 10.55 1.39 -12.82
CA ALA A 340 11.24 1.61 -14.08
C ALA A 340 12.53 0.77 -14.20
N ARG A 341 13.30 0.62 -13.11
CA ARG A 341 14.46 -0.28 -13.09
C ARG A 341 14.10 -1.75 -13.29
N ILE A 342 12.99 -2.18 -12.70
CA ILE A 342 12.47 -3.54 -12.86
C ILE A 342 12.10 -3.78 -14.33
N VAL A 343 11.31 -2.88 -14.91
CA VAL A 343 10.85 -2.99 -16.30
C VAL A 343 12.02 -2.93 -17.29
N SER A 344 13.01 -2.07 -17.05
CA SER A 344 14.20 -1.97 -17.92
C SER A 344 15.10 -3.22 -17.91
N GLY A 345 14.92 -4.08 -16.95
CA GLY A 345 15.64 -5.36 -16.83
C GLY A 345 14.94 -6.56 -17.48
N LEU A 346 13.81 -6.30 -18.20
CA LEU A 346 13.02 -7.34 -18.91
C LEU A 346 13.57 -7.70 -20.29
#